data_2bb07d296fec26c35029c379186ce890
#
_entry.id   2bb07d296fec26c35029c379186ce890
#
_cell.length_a   1.000
_cell.length_b   1.000
_cell.length_c   1.000
_cell.angle_alpha   90.00
_cell.angle_beta   90.00
_cell.angle_gamma   90.00
#
_symmetry.space_group_name_H-M   'P 1'
#
loop_
_entity.id
_entity.type
_entity.pdbx_description
1 polymer ?
#
loop_
_entity_poly.entity_id
_entity_poly.type
_entity_poly.pdbx_seq_one_letter_code
_entity_poly.pdbx_strand_id
1 'polypeptide(L)'
;IYTLSLHDALPILVIVFRGIPGGHEFTSLLLAILNADGKGKNLPDELLAARIGALNTPLKLTTYASLTCTNCPDVVQSLNLMALYNQGITHEMVDGAIYKEEVERLDISAVPTVYANGELLHVGKSTLGELLAKLEDKIGAGKIDTLPSAAKQYDLVVVGGGPAGTSAAIYSARKGLNVAVVAERIGGQVNETVGIENLPSVPQTTGAELAAALKTHAQTYNITLLEQRLVEAIREEDGGFVLSTSLGEELKTSQVIIATGAKWRKLGVEGEDRYIGRGVAFCPHCDGPFFKDRRVAVVGGGNSGIEAAIDLAGICSHVTVLEFMPELKADVVLQQKVRSLPNVEVFTNVATEEIVGELPRSEERRVGKECR
;
A
#
# COMPACT_ATOMS: atom_id res chain seq x y z
N ILE A 1 -13.64 -26.17 -4.52
CA ILE A 1 -12.27 -25.90 -5.02
C ILE A 1 -12.39 -25.42 -6.45
N TYR A 2 -12.02 -24.17 -6.70
CA TYR A 2 -11.94 -23.62 -8.05
C TYR A 2 -10.51 -23.67 -8.50
N THR A 3 -10.20 -24.54 -9.47
CA THR A 3 -8.86 -24.66 -10.06
C THR A 3 -8.90 -24.03 -11.44
N LEU A 4 -8.09 -23.03 -11.67
CA LEU A 4 -7.83 -22.50 -13.00
C LEU A 4 -6.70 -23.36 -13.58
N SER A 5 -7.08 -24.25 -14.49
CA SER A 5 -6.12 -25.03 -15.28
C SER A 5 -6.26 -24.55 -16.72
N LEU A 6 -5.19 -23.98 -17.26
CA LEU A 6 -5.12 -23.61 -18.68
C LEU A 6 -4.57 -24.80 -19.46
N HIS A 7 -5.49 -25.50 -20.16
CA HIS A 7 -5.15 -26.54 -21.12
C HIS A 7 -4.93 -25.95 -22.51
N ASP A 8 -3.95 -26.46 -23.17
CA ASP A 8 -3.56 -26.39 -24.59
C ASP A 8 -2.41 -25.44 -24.94
N ALA A 9 -1.21 -25.79 -24.52
CA ALA A 9 0.08 -25.30 -25.01
C ALA A 9 1.00 -24.60 -24.00
N LEU A 10 0.60 -24.41 -22.74
CA LEU A 10 1.49 -23.99 -21.68
C LEU A 10 1.53 -25.04 -20.57
N PRO A 11 2.69 -25.27 -19.93
CA PRO A 11 2.79 -26.24 -18.85
C PRO A 11 1.89 -25.83 -17.69
N ILE A 12 1.40 -26.81 -16.97
CA ILE A 12 0.34 -26.73 -15.96
C ILE A 12 0.58 -25.60 -14.97
N LEU A 13 -0.02 -24.47 -15.24
CA LEU A 13 -0.13 -23.35 -14.29
C LEU A 13 -1.27 -23.68 -13.34
N VAL A 14 -0.99 -23.77 -12.05
CA VAL A 14 -2.01 -24.02 -11.05
C VAL A 14 -2.12 -22.84 -10.10
N ILE A 15 -3.14 -22.02 -10.31
CA ILE A 15 -3.65 -21.08 -9.32
C ILE A 15 -4.93 -21.68 -8.75
N VAL A 16 -4.96 -21.88 -7.44
CA VAL A 16 -6.08 -22.51 -6.74
C VAL A 16 -6.72 -21.53 -5.76
N PHE A 17 -8.05 -21.42 -5.82
CA PHE A 17 -8.82 -20.73 -4.79
C PHE A 17 -9.59 -21.78 -3.99
N ARG A 18 -9.19 -21.96 -2.72
CA ARG A 18 -9.91 -22.79 -1.74
C ARG A 18 -10.94 -21.92 -1.02
N GLY A 19 -12.12 -21.90 -1.56
CA GLY A 19 -13.24 -21.07 -1.18
C GLY A 19 -13.85 -20.39 -2.41
N ILE A 20 -14.94 -19.66 -2.23
CA ILE A 20 -15.55 -18.85 -3.30
C ILE A 20 -14.89 -17.47 -3.22
N PRO A 21 -14.05 -17.05 -4.18
CA PRO A 21 -13.39 -15.77 -4.16
C PRO A 21 -14.41 -14.64 -4.38
N GLY A 22 -15.07 -14.25 -3.31
CA GLY A 22 -16.01 -13.13 -3.23
C GLY A 22 -15.37 -11.93 -2.53
N GLY A 23 -16.16 -10.90 -2.23
CA GLY A 23 -15.68 -9.71 -1.53
C GLY A 23 -14.48 -9.10 -2.23
N HIS A 24 -13.43 -8.78 -1.47
CA HIS A 24 -12.20 -8.19 -2.01
C HIS A 24 -11.40 -9.14 -2.92
N GLU A 25 -11.54 -10.47 -2.77
CA GLU A 25 -10.82 -11.46 -3.57
C GLU A 25 -11.46 -11.75 -4.93
N PHE A 26 -12.66 -11.22 -5.21
CA PHE A 26 -13.26 -11.34 -6.54
C PHE A 26 -12.37 -10.71 -7.62
N THR A 27 -11.75 -9.58 -7.32
CA THR A 27 -10.78 -8.94 -8.22
C THR A 27 -9.54 -9.81 -8.45
N SER A 28 -9.09 -10.55 -7.44
CA SER A 28 -7.94 -11.46 -7.57
C SER A 28 -8.23 -12.62 -8.51
N LEU A 29 -9.46 -13.15 -8.51
CA LEU A 29 -9.90 -14.15 -9.48
C LEU A 29 -9.94 -13.58 -10.90
N LEU A 30 -10.57 -12.42 -11.10
CA LEU A 30 -10.66 -11.78 -12.41
C LEU A 30 -9.27 -11.47 -12.99
N LEU A 31 -8.37 -10.95 -12.18
CA LEU A 31 -7.00 -10.65 -12.62
C LEU A 31 -6.19 -11.92 -12.87
N ALA A 32 -6.39 -12.99 -12.12
CA ALA A 32 -5.75 -14.27 -12.43
C ALA A 32 -6.11 -14.76 -13.83
N ILE A 33 -7.39 -14.67 -14.22
CA ILE A 33 -7.87 -15.03 -15.56
C ILE A 33 -7.29 -14.10 -16.63
N LEU A 34 -7.41 -12.78 -16.43
CA LEU A 34 -6.97 -11.79 -17.42
C LEU A 34 -5.43 -11.77 -17.59
N ASN A 35 -4.69 -11.94 -16.51
CA ASN A 35 -3.23 -11.97 -16.52
C ASN A 35 -2.71 -13.24 -17.21
N ALA A 36 -3.40 -14.36 -17.05
CA ALA A 36 -3.09 -15.59 -17.75
C ALA A 36 -3.19 -15.47 -19.28
N ASP A 37 -4.11 -14.60 -19.75
CA ASP A 37 -4.30 -14.28 -21.17
C ASP A 37 -3.47 -13.05 -21.62
N GLY A 38 -2.60 -12.52 -20.76
CA GLY A 38 -1.77 -11.34 -21.05
C GLY A 38 -2.54 -10.02 -21.18
N LYS A 39 -3.84 -10.00 -20.83
CA LYS A 39 -4.74 -8.85 -20.95
C LYS A 39 -5.01 -8.16 -19.63
N GLY A 40 -4.38 -8.60 -18.57
CA GLY A 40 -4.62 -8.10 -17.23
C GLY A 40 -3.88 -6.81 -16.91
N LYS A 41 -3.77 -6.54 -15.61
CA LYS A 41 -3.12 -5.34 -15.07
C LYS A 41 -2.00 -5.72 -14.11
N ASN A 42 -1.12 -4.75 -13.83
CA ASN A 42 -0.03 -4.89 -12.87
C ASN A 42 0.93 -6.04 -13.20
N LEU A 43 1.09 -6.34 -14.49
CA LEU A 43 2.06 -7.34 -14.94
C LEU A 43 3.46 -6.90 -14.52
N PRO A 44 4.33 -7.85 -14.11
CA PRO A 44 5.72 -7.55 -13.78
C PRO A 44 6.45 -7.07 -15.03
N ASP A 45 7.33 -6.10 -14.86
CA ASP A 45 8.22 -5.71 -15.93
C ASP A 45 9.29 -6.79 -16.23
N GLU A 46 10.11 -6.55 -17.25
CA GLU A 46 11.12 -7.51 -17.70
C GLU A 46 12.08 -7.95 -16.58
N LEU A 47 12.46 -7.03 -15.68
CA LEU A 47 13.35 -7.34 -14.57
C LEU A 47 12.67 -8.25 -13.54
N LEU A 48 11.48 -7.91 -13.11
CA LEU A 48 10.71 -8.70 -12.16
C LEU A 48 10.36 -10.08 -12.77
N ALA A 49 9.96 -10.11 -14.04
CA ALA A 49 9.66 -11.34 -14.75
C ALA A 49 10.88 -12.25 -14.82
N ALA A 50 12.07 -11.71 -15.15
CA ALA A 50 13.32 -12.45 -15.17
C ALA A 50 13.69 -12.99 -13.78
N ARG A 51 13.55 -12.21 -12.72
CA ARG A 51 13.83 -12.66 -11.35
C ARG A 51 12.86 -13.76 -10.90
N ILE A 52 11.56 -13.60 -11.18
CA ILE A 52 10.57 -14.66 -10.90
C ILE A 52 10.94 -15.94 -11.67
N GLY A 53 11.28 -15.82 -12.96
CA GLY A 53 11.69 -16.96 -13.79
C GLY A 53 12.96 -17.67 -13.32
N ALA A 54 13.84 -16.96 -12.61
CA ALA A 54 15.09 -17.50 -12.09
C ALA A 54 14.96 -18.26 -10.76
N LEU A 55 13.78 -18.28 -10.15
CA LEU A 55 13.51 -19.13 -8.99
C LEU A 55 13.45 -20.60 -9.43
N ASN A 56 14.57 -21.32 -9.28
CA ASN A 56 14.79 -22.66 -9.86
C ASN A 56 14.29 -23.81 -8.98
N THR A 57 13.67 -23.54 -7.86
CA THR A 57 13.17 -24.57 -6.94
C THR A 57 11.65 -24.64 -7.04
N PRO A 58 11.05 -25.83 -7.11
CA PRO A 58 9.59 -25.97 -7.03
C PRO A 58 9.05 -25.35 -5.75
N LEU A 59 8.11 -24.41 -5.89
CA LEU A 59 7.53 -23.67 -4.79
C LEU A 59 6.02 -23.88 -4.75
N LYS A 60 5.53 -24.36 -3.63
CA LYS A 60 4.12 -24.32 -3.28
C LYS A 60 3.87 -23.14 -2.35
N LEU A 61 3.25 -22.11 -2.87
CA LEU A 61 2.85 -20.91 -2.10
C LEU A 61 1.41 -21.06 -1.64
N THR A 62 1.14 -20.80 -0.36
CA THR A 62 -0.21 -20.84 0.21
C THR A 62 -0.47 -19.53 0.95
N THR A 63 -1.55 -18.84 0.59
CA THR A 63 -1.97 -17.61 1.25
C THR A 63 -3.28 -17.82 2.00
N TYR A 64 -3.25 -17.68 3.30
CA TYR A 64 -4.47 -17.59 4.11
C TYR A 64 -4.98 -16.17 4.08
N ALA A 65 -6.21 -16.00 3.61
CA ALA A 65 -6.85 -14.72 3.37
C ALA A 65 -8.24 -14.66 4.01
N SER A 66 -8.77 -13.44 4.15
CA SER A 66 -10.17 -13.22 4.50
C SER A 66 -10.82 -12.39 3.40
N LEU A 67 -12.04 -12.74 2.99
CA LEU A 67 -12.78 -12.04 1.94
C LEU A 67 -13.12 -10.58 2.30
N THR A 68 -13.03 -10.22 3.58
CA THR A 68 -13.23 -8.85 4.09
C THR A 68 -11.93 -8.08 4.32
N CYS A 69 -10.78 -8.71 4.10
CA CYS A 69 -9.47 -8.10 4.28
C CYS A 69 -9.11 -7.23 3.07
N THR A 70 -8.84 -5.96 3.28
CA THR A 70 -8.48 -5.00 2.22
C THR A 70 -7.05 -5.15 1.71
N ASN A 71 -6.16 -5.74 2.51
CA ASN A 71 -4.74 -5.94 2.17
C ASN A 71 -4.45 -7.32 1.54
N CYS A 72 -5.38 -8.26 1.64
CA CYS A 72 -5.20 -9.62 1.14
C CYS A 72 -5.06 -9.66 -0.39
N PRO A 73 -5.85 -8.90 -1.18
CA PRO A 73 -5.75 -8.94 -2.64
C PRO A 73 -4.38 -8.59 -3.20
N ASP A 74 -3.67 -7.63 -2.61
CA ASP A 74 -2.33 -7.23 -3.08
C ASP A 74 -1.34 -8.41 -3.02
N VAL A 75 -1.40 -9.18 -1.94
CA VAL A 75 -0.53 -10.35 -1.73
C VAL A 75 -0.98 -11.52 -2.61
N VAL A 76 -2.27 -11.83 -2.66
CA VAL A 76 -2.81 -12.91 -3.50
C VAL A 76 -2.51 -12.68 -4.98
N GLN A 77 -2.72 -11.47 -5.48
CA GLN A 77 -2.44 -11.11 -6.87
C GLN A 77 -0.94 -11.18 -7.19
N SER A 78 -0.09 -10.74 -6.27
CA SER A 78 1.38 -10.83 -6.43
C SER A 78 1.84 -12.27 -6.56
N LEU A 79 1.35 -13.18 -5.73
CA LEU A 79 1.73 -14.59 -5.77
C LEU A 79 1.08 -15.33 -6.96
N ASN A 80 -0.11 -14.94 -7.38
CA ASN A 80 -0.70 -15.40 -8.64
C ASN A 80 0.17 -15.03 -9.84
N LEU A 81 0.69 -13.80 -9.89
CA LEU A 81 1.63 -13.37 -10.94
C LEU A 81 2.92 -14.20 -10.91
N MET A 82 3.50 -14.50 -9.75
CA MET A 82 4.67 -15.37 -9.67
C MET A 82 4.39 -16.75 -10.24
N ALA A 83 3.23 -17.35 -9.95
CA ALA A 83 2.83 -18.64 -10.53
C ALA A 83 2.60 -18.57 -12.05
N LEU A 84 2.15 -17.41 -12.58
CA LEU A 84 2.01 -17.21 -14.03
C LEU A 84 3.35 -17.07 -14.75
N TYR A 85 4.36 -16.49 -14.11
CA TYR A 85 5.66 -16.21 -14.72
C TYR A 85 6.73 -17.28 -14.43
N ASN A 86 6.45 -18.26 -13.57
CA ASN A 86 7.35 -19.38 -13.28
C ASN A 86 6.57 -20.70 -13.11
N GLN A 87 6.83 -21.63 -14.02
CA GLN A 87 6.17 -22.94 -14.05
C GLN A 87 6.47 -23.83 -12.83
N GLY A 88 7.54 -23.55 -12.11
CA GLY A 88 7.89 -24.24 -10.85
C GLY A 88 7.11 -23.75 -9.65
N ILE A 89 6.31 -22.70 -9.81
CA ILE A 89 5.54 -22.08 -8.70
C ILE A 89 4.06 -22.44 -8.84
N THR A 90 3.48 -22.91 -7.75
CA THR A 90 2.02 -23.04 -7.60
C THR A 90 1.54 -22.12 -6.48
N HIS A 91 0.38 -21.50 -6.64
CA HIS A 91 -0.20 -20.66 -5.60
C HIS A 91 -1.61 -21.09 -5.24
N GLU A 92 -1.87 -21.20 -3.95
CA GLU A 92 -3.16 -21.58 -3.38
C GLU A 92 -3.62 -20.48 -2.41
N MET A 93 -4.75 -19.82 -2.71
CA MET A 93 -5.43 -18.93 -1.78
C MET A 93 -6.46 -19.72 -0.97
N VAL A 94 -6.42 -19.60 0.34
CA VAL A 94 -7.29 -20.30 1.30
C VAL A 94 -8.15 -19.28 2.05
N ASP A 95 -9.46 -19.42 1.95
CA ASP A 95 -10.39 -18.63 2.77
C ASP A 95 -10.36 -19.14 4.22
N GLY A 96 -9.73 -18.37 5.10
CA GLY A 96 -9.58 -18.72 6.51
C GLY A 96 -10.91 -18.86 7.26
N ALA A 97 -11.98 -18.24 6.78
CA ALA A 97 -13.31 -18.39 7.40
C ALA A 97 -13.94 -19.76 7.12
N ILE A 98 -13.59 -20.39 5.99
CA ILE A 98 -14.05 -21.73 5.63
C ILE A 98 -13.15 -22.80 6.24
N TYR A 99 -11.82 -22.60 6.21
CA TYR A 99 -10.83 -23.57 6.64
C TYR A 99 -10.29 -23.28 8.05
N LYS A 100 -11.19 -23.09 9.01
CA LYS A 100 -10.88 -22.71 10.40
C LYS A 100 -9.94 -23.67 11.11
N GLU A 101 -10.14 -24.98 10.95
CA GLU A 101 -9.29 -26.01 11.58
C GLU A 101 -7.83 -25.91 11.10
N GLU A 102 -7.61 -25.52 9.84
CA GLU A 102 -6.28 -25.31 9.28
C GLU A 102 -5.62 -24.05 9.84
N VAL A 103 -6.41 -22.96 9.94
CA VAL A 103 -6.00 -21.69 10.55
C VAL A 103 -5.61 -21.87 12.02
N GLU A 104 -6.43 -22.58 12.79
CA GLU A 104 -6.17 -22.87 14.20
C GLU A 104 -4.92 -23.76 14.38
N ARG A 105 -4.79 -24.82 13.58
CA ARG A 105 -3.63 -25.71 13.62
C ARG A 105 -2.32 -25.01 13.32
N LEU A 106 -2.34 -23.99 12.46
CA LEU A 106 -1.16 -23.20 12.06
C LEU A 106 -0.97 -21.94 12.89
N ASP A 107 -1.80 -21.74 13.91
CA ASP A 107 -1.78 -20.56 14.80
C ASP A 107 -1.79 -19.23 14.03
N ILE A 108 -2.63 -19.15 12.98
CA ILE A 108 -2.73 -17.95 12.15
C ILE A 108 -3.63 -16.94 12.86
N SER A 109 -3.03 -15.84 13.33
CA SER A 109 -3.73 -14.77 14.05
C SER A 109 -3.97 -13.52 13.20
N ALA A 110 -3.38 -13.43 12.00
CA ALA A 110 -3.49 -12.29 11.10
C ALA A 110 -3.55 -12.73 9.63
N VAL A 111 -4.14 -11.89 8.76
CA VAL A 111 -4.23 -12.14 7.32
C VAL A 111 -3.84 -10.85 6.55
N PRO A 112 -3.22 -10.99 5.36
CA PRO A 112 -2.79 -12.23 4.72
C PRO A 112 -1.61 -12.87 5.44
N THR A 113 -1.58 -14.22 5.49
CA THR A 113 -0.43 -15.00 5.95
C THR A 113 0.01 -15.94 4.84
N VAL A 114 1.28 -15.87 4.48
CA VAL A 114 1.88 -16.60 3.36
C VAL A 114 2.83 -17.68 3.84
N TYR A 115 2.66 -18.88 3.33
CA TYR A 115 3.57 -20.02 3.50
C TYR A 115 4.25 -20.37 2.17
N ALA A 116 5.52 -20.74 2.22
CA ALA A 116 6.26 -21.29 1.11
C ALA A 116 6.73 -22.72 1.49
N ASN A 117 6.30 -23.71 0.73
CA ASN A 117 6.55 -25.14 1.01
C ASN A 117 6.19 -25.59 2.45
N GLY A 118 5.12 -24.99 3.01
CA GLY A 118 4.66 -25.29 4.36
C GLY A 118 5.36 -24.53 5.49
N GLU A 119 6.33 -23.67 5.19
CA GLU A 119 7.01 -22.81 6.15
C GLU A 119 6.54 -21.37 6.03
N LEU A 120 6.37 -20.68 7.16
CA LEU A 120 5.95 -19.28 7.20
C LEU A 120 6.95 -18.40 6.42
N LEU A 121 6.44 -17.65 5.47
CA LEU A 121 7.20 -16.68 4.66
C LEU A 121 6.91 -15.24 5.07
N HIS A 122 5.62 -14.89 5.23
CA HIS A 122 5.22 -13.51 5.45
C HIS A 122 3.86 -13.41 6.13
N VAL A 123 3.68 -12.34 6.92
CA VAL A 123 2.40 -11.95 7.53
C VAL A 123 2.14 -10.48 7.24
N GLY A 124 0.92 -10.14 6.85
CA GLY A 124 0.47 -8.79 6.60
C GLY A 124 0.62 -8.34 5.14
N LYS A 125 0.41 -7.05 4.90
CA LYS A 125 0.53 -6.42 3.59
C LYS A 125 1.96 -6.54 3.05
N SER A 126 2.10 -6.83 1.76
CA SER A 126 3.39 -6.86 1.08
C SER A 126 3.23 -6.60 -0.41
N THR A 127 4.31 -6.21 -1.06
CA THR A 127 4.39 -6.03 -2.51
C THR A 127 4.99 -7.25 -3.20
N LEU A 128 4.82 -7.36 -4.52
CA LEU A 128 5.43 -8.41 -5.32
C LEU A 128 6.96 -8.41 -5.17
N GLY A 129 7.60 -7.23 -5.18
CA GLY A 129 9.05 -7.10 -5.04
C GLY A 129 9.56 -7.57 -3.68
N GLU A 130 8.86 -7.24 -2.59
CA GLU A 130 9.21 -7.68 -1.23
C GLU A 130 9.03 -9.19 -1.04
N LEU A 131 7.93 -9.75 -1.56
CA LEU A 131 7.68 -11.20 -1.52
C LEU A 131 8.72 -11.96 -2.33
N LEU A 132 9.10 -11.44 -3.50
CA LEU A 132 10.13 -12.01 -4.35
C LEU A 132 11.49 -12.01 -3.64
N ALA A 133 11.90 -10.89 -3.03
CA ALA A 133 13.14 -10.81 -2.27
C ALA A 133 13.19 -11.82 -1.11
N LYS A 134 12.08 -11.98 -0.36
CA LYS A 134 11.99 -12.98 0.71
C LYS A 134 12.09 -14.42 0.19
N LEU A 135 11.53 -14.69 -0.98
CA LEU A 135 11.66 -16.00 -1.62
C LEU A 135 13.10 -16.26 -2.08
N GLU A 136 13.74 -15.27 -2.70
CA GLU A 136 15.15 -15.35 -3.11
C GLU A 136 16.07 -15.63 -1.92
N ASP A 137 15.88 -14.91 -0.80
CA ASP A 137 16.64 -15.13 0.43
C ASP A 137 16.41 -16.54 1.01
N LYS A 138 15.15 -17.00 1.00
CA LYS A 138 14.78 -18.30 1.57
C LYS A 138 15.32 -19.49 0.79
N ILE A 139 15.30 -19.42 -0.54
CA ILE A 139 15.77 -20.53 -1.40
C ILE A 139 17.24 -20.42 -1.76
N GLY A 140 17.93 -19.35 -1.33
CA GLY A 140 19.34 -19.12 -1.67
C GLY A 140 19.53 -18.89 -3.18
N ALA A 141 18.50 -18.42 -3.88
CA ALA A 141 18.61 -18.01 -5.27
C ALA A 141 19.61 -16.85 -5.33
N GLY A 142 20.75 -17.09 -5.99
CA GLY A 142 21.75 -16.06 -6.17
C GLY A 142 21.14 -14.85 -6.86
N LYS A 143 21.51 -13.65 -6.43
CA LYS A 143 21.20 -12.43 -7.17
C LYS A 143 21.52 -12.70 -8.64
N ILE A 144 20.59 -12.40 -9.53
CA ILE A 144 20.85 -12.54 -10.97
C ILE A 144 21.90 -11.49 -11.32
N ASP A 145 23.18 -11.90 -11.32
CA ASP A 145 24.30 -11.05 -11.75
C ASP A 145 24.26 -10.71 -13.25
N THR A 146 23.24 -11.16 -13.97
CA THR A 146 23.16 -11.12 -15.44
C THR A 146 22.03 -10.26 -16.00
N LEU A 147 21.48 -9.34 -15.22
CA LEU A 147 20.69 -8.28 -15.87
C LEU A 147 21.66 -7.35 -16.59
N PRO A 148 21.39 -6.97 -17.85
CA PRO A 148 22.24 -6.05 -18.56
C PRO A 148 22.30 -4.75 -17.75
N SER A 149 23.38 -4.58 -17.01
CA SER A 149 23.68 -3.43 -16.19
C SER A 149 24.10 -2.22 -17.04
N ALA A 150 23.49 -2.00 -18.17
CA ALA A 150 23.55 -0.69 -18.78
C ALA A 150 22.62 0.18 -17.97
N ALA A 151 23.19 1.03 -17.11
CA ALA A 151 22.43 1.99 -16.36
C ALA A 151 21.50 2.74 -17.31
N LYS A 152 20.19 2.58 -17.09
CA LYS A 152 19.18 3.27 -17.92
C LYS A 152 19.35 4.77 -17.73
N GLN A 153 19.45 5.52 -18.84
CA GLN A 153 19.69 6.95 -18.79
C GLN A 153 18.42 7.74 -19.03
N TYR A 154 18.16 8.70 -18.15
CA TYR A 154 17.01 9.60 -18.19
C TYR A 154 17.47 11.05 -18.07
N ASP A 155 16.66 11.99 -18.57
CA ASP A 155 16.87 13.41 -18.30
C ASP A 155 16.45 13.76 -16.88
N LEU A 156 15.38 13.09 -16.41
CA LEU A 156 14.80 13.29 -15.09
C LEU A 156 14.33 11.97 -14.49
N VAL A 157 14.71 11.71 -13.25
CA VAL A 157 14.10 10.66 -12.42
C VAL A 157 13.27 11.29 -11.30
N VAL A 158 12.01 10.91 -11.21
CA VAL A 158 11.10 11.31 -10.13
C VAL A 158 10.99 10.17 -9.14
N VAL A 159 11.34 10.41 -7.90
CA VAL A 159 11.25 9.45 -6.80
C VAL A 159 9.94 9.65 -6.06
N GLY A 160 9.01 8.73 -6.25
CA GLY A 160 7.66 8.76 -5.69
C GLY A 160 6.57 8.90 -6.75
N GLY A 161 5.59 7.98 -6.70
CA GLY A 161 4.50 7.86 -7.68
C GLY A 161 3.16 8.45 -7.21
N GLY A 162 3.15 9.23 -6.13
CA GLY A 162 1.96 9.93 -5.66
C GLY A 162 1.53 11.08 -6.57
N PRO A 163 0.44 11.81 -6.25
CA PRO A 163 -0.05 12.91 -7.09
C PRO A 163 1.01 13.96 -7.41
N ALA A 164 1.87 14.31 -6.47
CA ALA A 164 2.95 15.28 -6.68
C ALA A 164 3.98 14.77 -7.70
N GLY A 165 4.49 13.54 -7.50
CA GLY A 165 5.51 12.96 -8.39
C GLY A 165 4.96 12.69 -9.78
N THR A 166 3.76 12.13 -9.89
CA THR A 166 3.11 11.88 -11.18
C THR A 166 2.85 13.19 -11.94
N SER A 167 2.40 14.24 -11.25
CA SER A 167 2.23 15.55 -11.85
C SER A 167 3.55 16.13 -12.35
N ALA A 168 4.60 16.08 -11.54
CA ALA A 168 5.94 16.54 -11.93
C ALA A 168 6.44 15.78 -13.17
N ALA A 169 6.28 14.47 -13.21
CA ALA A 169 6.67 13.64 -14.34
C ALA A 169 5.90 14.01 -15.63
N ILE A 170 4.57 14.17 -15.55
CA ILE A 170 3.72 14.55 -16.67
C ILE A 170 4.16 15.91 -17.23
N TYR A 171 4.35 16.92 -16.38
CA TYR A 171 4.75 18.25 -16.83
C TYR A 171 6.16 18.27 -17.43
N SER A 172 7.06 17.45 -16.92
CA SER A 172 8.42 17.31 -17.46
C SER A 172 8.44 16.61 -18.83
N ALA A 173 7.69 15.50 -18.95
CA ALA A 173 7.55 14.79 -20.22
C ALA A 173 6.89 15.66 -21.31
N ARG A 174 5.91 16.49 -20.95
CA ARG A 174 5.31 17.49 -21.86
C ARG A 174 6.30 18.53 -22.38
N LYS A 175 7.42 18.72 -21.70
CA LYS A 175 8.53 19.58 -22.16
C LYS A 175 9.55 18.83 -23.02
N GLY A 176 9.31 17.56 -23.31
CA GLY A 176 10.16 16.73 -24.16
C GLY A 176 11.27 15.99 -23.41
N LEU A 177 11.26 16.00 -22.07
CA LEU A 177 12.24 15.25 -21.29
C LEU A 177 11.94 13.75 -21.30
N ASN A 178 12.99 12.92 -21.34
CA ASN A 178 12.92 11.49 -21.07
C ASN A 178 12.83 11.25 -19.55
N VAL A 179 11.64 10.86 -19.07
CA VAL A 179 11.32 10.81 -17.64
C VAL A 179 11.06 9.38 -17.17
N ALA A 180 11.63 9.03 -16.01
CA ALA A 180 11.23 7.87 -15.25
C ALA A 180 10.59 8.27 -13.91
N VAL A 181 9.60 7.50 -13.45
CA VAL A 181 9.05 7.54 -12.10
C VAL A 181 9.39 6.25 -11.41
N VAL A 182 10.04 6.33 -10.25
CA VAL A 182 10.37 5.17 -9.40
C VAL A 182 9.47 5.20 -8.17
N ALA A 183 8.69 4.15 -7.96
CA ALA A 183 7.75 4.07 -6.85
C ALA A 183 7.38 2.63 -6.48
N GLU A 184 6.92 2.43 -5.25
CA GLU A 184 6.26 1.16 -4.89
C GLU A 184 5.00 0.96 -5.73
N ARG A 185 4.20 2.02 -5.89
CA ARG A 185 2.99 2.04 -6.73
C ARG A 185 2.64 3.46 -7.18
N ILE A 186 2.00 3.56 -8.33
CA ILE A 186 1.44 4.85 -8.77
C ILE A 186 0.18 5.17 -7.96
N GLY A 187 -0.04 6.46 -7.69
CA GLY A 187 -1.05 6.97 -6.78
C GLY A 187 -0.53 7.15 -5.35
N GLY A 188 0.50 6.40 -4.94
CA GLY A 188 1.05 6.51 -3.59
C GLY A 188 -0.03 6.31 -2.52
N GLN A 189 -0.05 7.18 -1.53
CA GLN A 189 -0.95 7.08 -0.37
C GLN A 189 -2.43 7.28 -0.69
N VAL A 190 -2.79 7.95 -1.81
CA VAL A 190 -4.21 8.12 -2.17
C VAL A 190 -4.91 6.80 -2.45
N ASN A 191 -4.19 5.73 -2.82
CA ASN A 191 -4.77 4.40 -2.97
C ASN A 191 -5.46 3.89 -1.69
N GLU A 192 -5.11 4.40 -0.53
CA GLU A 192 -5.66 4.02 0.78
C GLU A 192 -6.86 4.88 1.18
N THR A 193 -7.17 5.93 0.42
CA THR A 193 -8.26 6.86 0.70
C THR A 193 -9.56 6.34 0.09
N VAL A 194 -10.59 6.14 0.91
CA VAL A 194 -11.89 5.61 0.45
C VAL A 194 -12.65 6.62 -0.41
N GLY A 195 -12.69 7.88 0.01
CA GLY A 195 -13.38 8.96 -0.70
C GLY A 195 -12.52 10.22 -0.76
N ILE A 196 -12.53 10.90 -1.90
CA ILE A 196 -11.81 12.14 -2.14
C ILE A 196 -12.81 13.16 -2.68
N GLU A 197 -13.03 14.24 -1.95
CA GLU A 197 -13.95 15.33 -2.29
C GLU A 197 -13.25 16.71 -2.29
N ASN A 198 -11.95 16.72 -1.97
CA ASN A 198 -11.13 17.92 -1.84
C ASN A 198 -10.20 18.18 -3.04
N LEU A 199 -10.37 17.45 -4.15
CA LEU A 199 -9.63 17.69 -5.37
C LEU A 199 -10.41 18.71 -6.25
N PRO A 200 -9.89 19.93 -6.48
CA PRO A 200 -10.56 20.91 -7.33
C PRO A 200 -10.91 20.32 -8.70
N SER A 201 -12.08 20.63 -9.22
CA SER A 201 -12.69 20.12 -10.46
C SER A 201 -13.14 18.66 -10.45
N VAL A 202 -12.90 17.91 -9.39
CA VAL A 202 -13.39 16.55 -9.21
C VAL A 202 -14.25 16.53 -7.94
N PRO A 203 -15.60 16.65 -8.05
CA PRO A 203 -16.47 16.77 -6.88
C PRO A 203 -16.42 15.56 -5.95
N GLN A 204 -16.23 14.37 -6.53
CA GLN A 204 -16.10 13.12 -5.78
C GLN A 204 -15.38 12.08 -6.61
N THR A 205 -14.46 11.36 -6.00
CA THR A 205 -13.78 10.18 -6.56
C THR A 205 -13.29 9.28 -5.43
N THR A 206 -12.83 8.09 -5.77
CA THR A 206 -12.11 7.23 -4.84
C THR A 206 -10.61 7.34 -5.05
N GLY A 207 -9.82 6.99 -4.02
CA GLY A 207 -8.37 6.98 -4.15
C GLY A 207 -7.88 6.03 -5.25
N ALA A 208 -8.51 4.87 -5.37
CA ALA A 208 -8.19 3.90 -6.43
C ALA A 208 -8.48 4.45 -7.84
N GLU A 209 -9.59 5.15 -8.03
CA GLU A 209 -9.93 5.79 -9.31
C GLU A 209 -8.96 6.92 -9.64
N LEU A 210 -8.61 7.75 -8.68
CA LEU A 210 -7.63 8.82 -8.88
C LEU A 210 -6.24 8.24 -9.23
N ALA A 211 -5.80 7.21 -8.51
CA ALA A 211 -4.53 6.54 -8.81
C ALA A 211 -4.50 5.93 -10.23
N ALA A 212 -5.59 5.29 -10.64
CA ALA A 212 -5.74 4.75 -12.00
C ALA A 212 -5.72 5.85 -13.05
N ALA A 213 -6.40 6.98 -12.81
CA ALA A 213 -6.40 8.13 -13.70
C ALA A 213 -5.01 8.75 -13.83
N LEU A 214 -4.27 8.92 -12.73
CA LEU A 214 -2.89 9.42 -12.73
C LEU A 214 -1.96 8.49 -13.53
N LYS A 215 -2.08 7.16 -13.33
CA LYS A 215 -1.29 6.17 -14.08
C LYS A 215 -1.58 6.24 -15.58
N THR A 216 -2.85 6.24 -15.95
CA THR A 216 -3.28 6.36 -17.35
C THR A 216 -2.76 7.65 -17.98
N HIS A 217 -2.86 8.78 -17.28
CA HIS A 217 -2.37 10.07 -17.77
C HIS A 217 -0.86 10.07 -17.96
N ALA A 218 -0.08 9.51 -17.01
CA ALA A 218 1.36 9.38 -17.15
C ALA A 218 1.75 8.53 -18.38
N GLN A 219 1.03 7.42 -18.61
CA GLN A 219 1.27 6.54 -19.75
C GLN A 219 1.04 7.20 -21.12
N THR A 220 0.20 8.25 -21.22
CA THR A 220 -0.02 8.98 -22.49
C THR A 220 1.20 9.79 -22.95
N TYR A 221 2.16 10.03 -22.04
CA TYR A 221 3.38 10.82 -22.33
C TYR A 221 4.66 9.97 -22.41
N ASN A 222 4.53 8.66 -22.57
CA ASN A 222 5.68 7.75 -22.68
C ASN A 222 6.65 7.83 -21.48
N ILE A 223 6.12 8.12 -20.28
CA ILE A 223 6.88 8.12 -19.04
C ILE A 223 7.18 6.67 -18.64
N THR A 224 8.45 6.37 -18.34
CA THR A 224 8.83 5.06 -17.81
C THR A 224 8.37 4.95 -16.35
N LEU A 225 7.38 4.10 -16.09
CA LEU A 225 6.89 3.82 -14.74
C LEU A 225 7.61 2.58 -14.18
N LEU A 226 8.52 2.80 -13.24
CA LEU A 226 9.26 1.75 -12.53
C LEU A 226 8.58 1.50 -11.18
N GLU A 227 7.55 0.67 -11.22
CA GLU A 227 6.77 0.29 -10.03
C GLU A 227 7.42 -0.87 -9.27
N GLN A 228 6.93 -1.16 -8.07
CA GLN A 228 7.45 -2.21 -7.17
C GLN A 228 8.91 -2.02 -6.76
N ARG A 229 9.36 -0.78 -6.69
CA ARG A 229 10.74 -0.41 -6.37
C ARG A 229 10.79 0.72 -5.34
N LEU A 230 11.83 0.68 -4.51
CA LEU A 230 12.26 1.79 -3.67
C LEU A 230 13.60 2.31 -4.19
N VAL A 231 13.83 3.60 -4.09
CA VAL A 231 15.17 4.17 -4.25
C VAL A 231 15.86 4.08 -2.89
N GLU A 232 16.94 3.31 -2.82
CA GLU A 232 17.69 3.08 -1.58
C GLU A 232 18.82 4.10 -1.39
N ALA A 233 19.42 4.54 -2.50
CA ALA A 233 20.51 5.51 -2.46
C ALA A 233 20.48 6.41 -3.71
N ILE A 234 20.93 7.64 -3.51
CA ILE A 234 21.20 8.63 -4.56
C ILE A 234 22.63 9.11 -4.35
N ARG A 235 23.45 9.01 -5.39
CA ARG A 235 24.83 9.53 -5.38
C ARG A 235 25.04 10.47 -6.56
N GLU A 236 25.88 11.45 -6.37
CA GLU A 236 26.33 12.35 -7.44
C GLU A 236 27.50 11.69 -8.19
N GLU A 237 27.44 11.69 -9.52
CA GLU A 237 28.46 11.09 -10.38
C GLU A 237 28.48 11.83 -11.73
N ASP A 238 29.66 12.26 -12.16
CA ASP A 238 29.90 12.91 -13.47
C ASP A 238 28.98 14.11 -13.78
N GLY A 239 28.61 14.90 -12.77
CA GLY A 239 27.75 16.08 -12.92
C GLY A 239 26.26 15.74 -13.06
N GLY A 240 25.88 14.51 -12.79
CA GLY A 240 24.50 14.03 -12.67
C GLY A 240 24.31 13.19 -11.43
N PHE A 241 23.30 12.33 -11.46
CA PHE A 241 22.95 11.46 -10.32
C PHE A 241 22.82 10.01 -10.78
N VAL A 242 23.20 9.10 -9.89
CA VAL A 242 22.92 7.67 -10.02
C VAL A 242 22.04 7.25 -8.85
N LEU A 243 20.89 6.69 -9.16
CA LEU A 243 19.95 6.16 -8.19
C LEU A 243 20.04 4.65 -8.16
N SER A 244 20.24 4.06 -6.99
CA SER A 244 20.18 2.62 -6.77
C SER A 244 18.81 2.23 -6.27
N THR A 245 18.21 1.19 -6.83
CA THR A 245 16.87 0.70 -6.45
C THR A 245 16.95 -0.58 -5.62
N SER A 246 15.89 -0.89 -4.87
CA SER A 246 15.74 -2.12 -4.10
C SER A 246 15.78 -3.41 -4.94
N LEU A 247 15.66 -3.30 -6.26
CA LEU A 247 15.81 -4.40 -7.20
C LEU A 247 17.24 -4.52 -7.77
N GLY A 248 18.18 -3.68 -7.31
CA GLY A 248 19.57 -3.70 -7.75
C GLY A 248 19.84 -3.00 -9.09
N GLU A 249 18.87 -2.24 -9.62
CA GLU A 249 19.07 -1.41 -10.81
C GLU A 249 19.78 -0.12 -10.47
N GLU A 250 20.56 0.39 -11.41
CA GLU A 250 21.10 1.74 -11.40
C GLU A 250 20.45 2.61 -12.49
N LEU A 251 19.98 3.77 -12.10
CA LEU A 251 19.37 4.74 -12.99
C LEU A 251 20.27 6.00 -13.03
N LYS A 252 20.76 6.34 -14.21
CA LYS A 252 21.55 7.58 -14.43
C LYS A 252 20.63 8.70 -14.90
N THR A 253 20.81 9.89 -14.35
CA THR A 253 19.98 11.04 -14.69
C THR A 253 20.70 12.36 -14.47
N SER A 254 20.32 13.39 -15.22
CA SER A 254 20.83 14.76 -14.99
C SER A 254 20.14 15.42 -13.80
N GLN A 255 18.90 15.05 -13.49
CA GLN A 255 18.06 15.73 -12.50
C GLN A 255 17.22 14.72 -11.71
N VAL A 256 16.96 15.05 -10.44
CA VAL A 256 16.11 14.25 -9.56
C VAL A 256 15.04 15.14 -8.93
N ILE A 257 13.79 14.68 -8.94
CA ILE A 257 12.73 15.25 -8.13
C ILE A 257 12.36 14.25 -7.05
N ILE A 258 12.46 14.65 -5.77
CA ILE A 258 12.07 13.86 -4.63
C ILE A 258 10.63 14.20 -4.26
N ALA A 259 9.72 13.25 -4.45
CA ALA A 259 8.28 13.37 -4.18
C ALA A 259 7.76 12.16 -3.40
N THR A 260 8.53 11.72 -2.40
CA THR A 260 8.31 10.49 -1.63
C THR A 260 7.09 10.54 -0.71
N GLY A 261 6.52 11.73 -0.51
CA GLY A 261 5.37 11.92 0.37
C GLY A 261 5.70 11.71 1.85
N ALA A 262 4.71 11.25 2.59
CA ALA A 262 4.83 10.96 4.01
C ALA A 262 4.17 9.62 4.33
N LYS A 263 4.61 8.98 5.42
CA LYS A 263 3.91 7.84 6.02
C LYS A 263 3.27 8.30 7.32
N TRP A 264 2.03 7.90 7.54
CA TRP A 264 1.36 8.09 8.82
C TRP A 264 2.11 7.31 9.89
N ARG A 265 2.33 7.93 11.03
CA ARG A 265 2.87 7.23 12.19
C ARG A 265 1.73 6.56 12.92
N LYS A 266 1.74 5.25 12.98
CA LYS A 266 0.82 4.49 13.81
C LYS A 266 1.18 4.62 15.29
N LEU A 267 0.18 4.51 16.15
CA LEU A 267 0.38 4.45 17.60
C LEU A 267 1.04 3.13 18.01
N GLY A 268 0.74 2.04 17.29
CA GLY A 268 1.22 0.70 17.59
C GLY A 268 0.54 0.09 18.82
N VAL A 269 -0.67 0.52 19.12
CA VAL A 269 -1.46 0.03 20.27
C VAL A 269 -2.48 -1.01 19.84
N GLU A 270 -2.92 -1.84 20.78
CA GLU A 270 -3.98 -2.81 20.54
C GLU A 270 -5.24 -2.13 20.01
N GLY A 271 -5.89 -2.75 19.04
CA GLY A 271 -7.12 -2.24 18.42
C GLY A 271 -6.91 -1.24 17.28
N GLU A 272 -5.75 -0.57 17.16
CA GLU A 272 -5.54 0.44 16.10
C GLU A 272 -5.82 -0.12 14.72
N ASP A 273 -5.16 -1.20 14.32
CA ASP A 273 -5.32 -1.79 12.98
C ASP A 273 -6.75 -2.33 12.75
N ARG A 274 -7.42 -2.77 13.80
CA ARG A 274 -8.79 -3.28 13.74
C ARG A 274 -9.80 -2.18 13.37
N TYR A 275 -9.55 -0.96 13.82
CA TYR A 275 -10.46 0.16 13.66
C TYR A 275 -10.05 1.16 12.58
N ILE A 276 -8.94 0.96 11.87
CA ILE A 276 -8.59 1.79 10.70
C ILE A 276 -9.73 1.74 9.67
N GLY A 277 -10.20 2.92 9.25
CA GLY A 277 -11.37 3.07 8.37
C GLY A 277 -12.73 2.77 9.03
N ARG A 278 -12.73 2.49 10.35
CA ARG A 278 -13.93 2.14 11.13
C ARG A 278 -14.03 2.92 12.44
N GLY A 279 -13.38 4.06 12.51
CA GLY A 279 -13.27 4.93 13.68
C GLY A 279 -11.87 5.48 13.91
N VAL A 280 -10.84 4.80 13.42
CA VAL A 280 -9.46 5.30 13.37
C VAL A 280 -9.18 5.78 11.94
N ALA A 281 -8.72 7.02 11.83
CA ALA A 281 -8.42 7.69 10.57
C ALA A 281 -7.13 8.51 10.72
N PHE A 282 -6.46 8.80 9.59
CA PHE A 282 -5.20 9.54 9.59
C PHE A 282 -5.29 10.88 8.85
N CYS A 283 -6.33 11.10 8.06
CA CYS A 283 -6.50 12.29 7.25
C CYS A 283 -7.74 13.08 7.69
N PRO A 284 -7.59 14.21 8.41
CA PRO A 284 -8.73 15.01 8.86
C PRO A 284 -9.54 15.58 7.70
N HIS A 285 -8.89 15.95 6.60
CA HIS A 285 -9.56 16.51 5.42
C HIS A 285 -10.34 15.47 4.60
N CYS A 286 -9.86 14.20 4.60
CA CYS A 286 -10.49 13.11 3.85
C CYS A 286 -11.65 12.50 4.64
N ASP A 287 -11.39 12.21 5.91
CA ASP A 287 -12.28 11.43 6.77
C ASP A 287 -13.12 12.31 7.70
N GLY A 288 -12.67 13.56 7.99
CA GLY A 288 -13.33 14.50 8.90
C GLY A 288 -14.83 14.68 8.64
N PRO A 289 -15.29 14.86 7.39
CA PRO A 289 -16.71 15.00 7.08
C PRO A 289 -17.59 13.84 7.58
N PHE A 290 -17.04 12.61 7.66
CA PHE A 290 -17.78 11.44 8.18
C PHE A 290 -18.02 11.50 9.69
N PHE A 291 -17.26 12.34 10.39
CA PHE A 291 -17.37 12.56 11.84
C PHE A 291 -18.12 13.84 12.21
N LYS A 292 -18.84 14.44 11.26
CA LYS A 292 -19.65 15.63 11.51
C LYS A 292 -20.56 15.44 12.72
N ASP A 293 -20.58 16.46 13.59
CA ASP A 293 -21.36 16.50 14.83
C ASP A 293 -21.03 15.37 15.84
N ARG A 294 -19.91 14.65 15.65
CA ARG A 294 -19.43 13.61 16.56
C ARG A 294 -18.36 14.16 17.51
N ARG A 295 -18.10 13.40 18.57
CA ARG A 295 -16.93 13.63 19.43
C ARG A 295 -15.78 12.82 18.87
N VAL A 296 -14.61 13.44 18.72
CA VAL A 296 -13.40 12.82 18.19
C VAL A 296 -12.21 13.02 19.11
N ALA A 297 -11.25 12.12 19.07
CA ALA A 297 -9.95 12.29 19.69
C ALA A 297 -8.87 12.40 18.61
N VAL A 298 -7.93 13.33 18.81
CA VAL A 298 -6.72 13.47 18.01
C VAL A 298 -5.53 13.08 18.88
N VAL A 299 -4.76 12.09 18.46
CA VAL A 299 -3.57 11.65 19.19
C VAL A 299 -2.33 12.22 18.55
N GLY A 300 -1.60 13.01 19.33
CA GLY A 300 -0.38 13.71 18.94
C GLY A 300 -0.50 15.22 18.98
N GLY A 301 0.44 15.86 19.69
CA GLY A 301 0.49 17.33 19.91
C GLY A 301 1.57 18.04 19.08
N GLY A 302 2.04 17.45 17.97
CA GLY A 302 2.86 18.13 16.97
C GLY A 302 2.02 18.99 16.02
N ASN A 303 2.66 19.66 15.03
CA ASN A 303 1.97 20.54 14.07
C ASN A 303 0.79 19.82 13.40
N SER A 304 1.02 18.64 12.82
CA SER A 304 -0.02 17.89 12.11
C SER A 304 -1.23 17.52 12.99
N GLY A 305 -0.99 17.10 14.24
CA GLY A 305 -2.09 16.78 15.17
C GLY A 305 -2.88 18.01 15.59
N ILE A 306 -2.20 19.13 15.84
CA ILE A 306 -2.87 20.37 16.23
C ILE A 306 -3.61 21.00 15.06
N GLU A 307 -3.06 20.96 13.84
CA GLU A 307 -3.78 21.38 12.62
C GLU A 307 -5.04 20.51 12.41
N ALA A 308 -4.91 19.18 12.53
CA ALA A 308 -6.04 18.27 12.46
C ALA A 308 -7.13 18.60 13.51
N ALA A 309 -6.74 18.91 14.74
CA ALA A 309 -7.68 19.28 15.80
C ALA A 309 -8.40 20.60 15.50
N ILE A 310 -7.70 21.58 14.93
CA ILE A 310 -8.27 22.87 14.52
C ILE A 310 -9.30 22.66 13.41
N ASP A 311 -8.97 21.86 12.39
CA ASP A 311 -9.87 21.57 11.27
C ASP A 311 -11.12 20.80 11.74
N LEU A 312 -10.91 19.76 12.54
CA LEU A 312 -12.00 18.95 13.08
C LEU A 312 -12.90 19.73 14.03
N ALA A 313 -12.39 20.75 14.71
CA ALA A 313 -13.20 21.61 15.56
C ALA A 313 -14.29 22.40 14.79
N GLY A 314 -14.07 22.63 13.48
CA GLY A 314 -15.07 23.23 12.60
C GLY A 314 -16.15 22.26 12.12
N ILE A 315 -15.98 20.97 12.32
CA ILE A 315 -16.84 19.91 11.78
C ILE A 315 -17.49 19.10 12.91
N CYS A 316 -16.73 18.78 13.95
CA CYS A 316 -17.12 17.91 15.04
C CYS A 316 -17.73 18.70 16.21
N SER A 317 -18.58 18.04 16.99
CA SER A 317 -19.18 18.65 18.18
C SER A 317 -18.15 18.88 19.30
N HIS A 318 -17.15 18.03 19.40
CA HIS A 318 -16.08 18.12 20.38
C HIS A 318 -14.81 17.42 19.90
N VAL A 319 -13.65 18.01 20.17
CA VAL A 319 -12.33 17.44 19.83
C VAL A 319 -11.49 17.34 21.10
N THR A 320 -10.96 16.16 21.37
CA THR A 320 -10.03 15.91 22.47
C THR A 320 -8.65 15.65 21.91
N VAL A 321 -7.66 16.47 22.24
CA VAL A 321 -6.25 16.25 21.87
C VAL A 321 -5.54 15.52 22.99
N LEU A 322 -4.90 14.40 22.66
CA LEU A 322 -4.14 13.58 23.60
C LEU A 322 -2.66 13.61 23.21
N GLU A 323 -1.80 14.11 24.08
CA GLU A 323 -0.36 14.17 23.91
C GLU A 323 0.36 13.47 25.06
N PHE A 324 1.23 12.52 24.75
CA PHE A 324 1.96 11.76 25.79
C PHE A 324 3.09 12.56 26.44
N MET A 325 3.64 13.54 25.73
CA MET A 325 4.66 14.45 26.27
C MET A 325 4.05 15.47 27.24
N PRO A 326 4.84 16.06 28.14
CA PRO A 326 4.34 17.10 29.06
C PRO A 326 3.96 18.41 28.35
N GLU A 327 4.43 18.61 27.12
CA GLU A 327 4.18 19.83 26.34
C GLU A 327 3.85 19.49 24.88
N LEU A 328 3.02 20.32 24.25
CA LEU A 328 2.78 20.27 22.82
C LEU A 328 4.06 20.66 22.07
N LYS A 329 4.34 19.96 20.98
CA LYS A 329 5.48 20.25 20.09
C LYS A 329 5.11 21.05 18.84
N ALA A 330 3.83 21.43 18.72
CA ALA A 330 3.36 22.30 17.65
C ALA A 330 3.89 23.73 17.80
N ASP A 331 3.88 24.48 16.70
CA ASP A 331 4.24 25.89 16.70
C ASP A 331 3.34 26.71 17.64
N VAL A 332 3.90 27.75 18.25
CA VAL A 332 3.19 28.57 19.25
C VAL A 332 1.87 29.12 18.71
N VAL A 333 1.83 29.52 17.44
CA VAL A 333 0.63 30.06 16.80
C VAL A 333 -0.49 29.00 16.75
N LEU A 334 -0.14 27.76 16.40
CA LEU A 334 -1.08 26.63 16.38
C LEU A 334 -1.58 26.29 17.79
N GLN A 335 -0.67 26.29 18.78
CA GLN A 335 -1.03 26.06 20.18
C GLN A 335 -2.00 27.11 20.71
N GLN A 336 -1.77 28.39 20.40
CA GLN A 336 -2.67 29.47 20.78
C GLN A 336 -4.04 29.33 20.13
N LYS A 337 -4.04 28.98 18.82
CA LYS A 337 -5.29 28.79 18.07
C LYS A 337 -6.12 27.64 18.63
N VAL A 338 -5.54 26.46 18.82
CA VAL A 338 -6.27 25.28 19.32
C VAL A 338 -6.87 25.51 20.72
N ARG A 339 -6.11 26.17 21.59
CA ARG A 339 -6.58 26.51 22.96
C ARG A 339 -7.66 27.57 22.98
N SER A 340 -7.82 28.37 21.91
CA SER A 340 -8.90 29.40 21.83
C SER A 340 -10.23 28.81 21.36
N LEU A 341 -10.28 27.56 20.92
CA LEU A 341 -11.47 26.92 20.39
C LEU A 341 -12.34 26.37 21.56
N PRO A 342 -13.62 26.73 21.66
CA PRO A 342 -14.46 26.39 22.81
C PRO A 342 -14.83 24.90 22.88
N ASN A 343 -14.75 24.19 21.77
CA ASN A 343 -15.07 22.77 21.66
C ASN A 343 -13.82 21.88 21.55
N VAL A 344 -12.64 22.40 21.93
CA VAL A 344 -11.38 21.61 21.93
C VAL A 344 -10.84 21.55 23.36
N GLU A 345 -10.52 20.34 23.80
CA GLU A 345 -9.79 20.09 25.06
C GLU A 345 -8.42 19.45 24.73
N VAL A 346 -7.38 19.90 25.44
CA VAL A 346 -6.01 19.43 25.24
C VAL A 346 -5.49 18.82 26.53
N PHE A 347 -5.11 17.55 26.47
CA PHE A 347 -4.48 16.81 27.56
C PHE A 347 -3.06 16.45 27.20
N THR A 348 -2.13 16.77 28.08
CA THR A 348 -0.71 16.37 28.01
C THR A 348 -0.41 15.35 29.10
N ASN A 349 0.70 14.61 28.99
CA ASN A 349 1.05 13.48 29.85
C ASN A 349 0.00 12.34 29.81
N VAL A 350 -0.64 12.13 28.65
CA VAL A 350 -1.67 11.10 28.45
C VAL A 350 -1.22 10.16 27.34
N ALA A 351 -0.90 8.92 27.68
CA ALA A 351 -0.59 7.89 26.71
C ALA A 351 -1.88 7.13 26.32
N THR A 352 -2.03 6.86 25.04
CA THR A 352 -3.05 5.93 24.54
C THR A 352 -2.50 4.51 24.65
N GLU A 353 -3.16 3.65 25.40
CA GLU A 353 -2.71 2.26 25.64
C GLU A 353 -3.40 1.28 24.70
N GLU A 354 -4.68 1.48 24.42
CA GLU A 354 -5.49 0.63 23.53
C GLU A 354 -6.63 1.43 22.89
N ILE A 355 -7.15 0.91 21.78
CA ILE A 355 -8.35 1.41 21.12
C ILE A 355 -9.43 0.35 21.21
N VAL A 356 -10.46 0.64 22.00
CA VAL A 356 -11.57 -0.28 22.27
C VAL A 356 -12.84 0.21 21.58
N GLY A 357 -13.59 -0.70 20.97
CA GLY A 357 -14.87 -0.37 20.36
C GLY A 357 -15.69 -1.63 20.07
N GLU A 358 -16.97 -1.45 19.91
CA GLU A 358 -17.85 -2.48 19.38
C GLU A 358 -17.96 -2.33 17.86
N LEU A 359 -17.58 -3.36 17.10
CA LEU A 359 -17.90 -3.40 15.68
C LEU A 359 -19.40 -3.66 15.55
N PRO A 360 -20.17 -2.83 14.81
CA PRO A 360 -21.59 -3.08 14.62
C PRO A 360 -21.77 -4.47 14.00
N ARG A 361 -22.62 -5.28 14.57
CA ARG A 361 -23.22 -6.42 13.87
C ARG A 361 -24.02 -5.80 12.72
N SER A 362 -23.65 -6.13 11.48
CA SER A 362 -24.24 -5.71 10.20
C SER A 362 -25.49 -4.83 10.35
N GLU A 363 -25.38 -3.53 9.99
CA GLU A 363 -26.43 -2.54 9.72
C GLU A 363 -26.53 -1.27 10.59
N GLU A 364 -25.79 -1.10 11.69
CA GLU A 364 -25.77 0.20 12.37
C GLU A 364 -24.33 0.72 12.55
N ARG A 365 -23.98 1.79 11.81
CA ARG A 365 -22.78 2.58 12.03
C ARG A 365 -22.87 3.35 13.34
N ARG A 366 -22.44 2.77 14.43
CA ARG A 366 -22.16 3.52 15.67
C ARG A 366 -20.64 3.63 15.85
N VAL A 367 -20.16 4.84 15.67
CA VAL A 367 -18.77 5.23 15.89
C VAL A 367 -18.46 5.19 17.39
N GLY A 368 -17.26 4.70 17.69
CA GLY A 368 -16.76 4.28 18.97
C GLY A 368 -16.99 5.18 20.17
N LYS A 369 -17.10 4.56 21.29
CA LYS A 369 -17.01 5.16 22.61
C LYS A 369 -15.74 4.67 23.30
N GLU A 370 -15.01 5.66 23.80
CA GLU A 370 -13.99 5.61 24.85
C GLU A 370 -12.57 5.20 24.44
N CYS A 371 -11.69 6.23 24.38
CA CYS A 371 -10.28 6.06 24.70
C CYS A 371 -10.15 5.93 26.23
N ARG A 372 -9.57 4.89 26.71
CA ARG A 372 -9.06 4.77 28.08
C ARG A 372 -7.56 4.81 28.07
#